data_79c14d9d6e7cde3cb39917aad0bca52c
#
_entry.id   79c14d9d6e7cde3cb39917aad0bca52c
#
_cell.length_a   1.000
_cell.length_b   1.000
_cell.length_c   1.000
_cell.angle_alpha   90.00
_cell.angle_beta   90.00
_cell.angle_gamma   90.00
#
_symmetry.space_group_name_H-M   'P 1'
#
loop_
_entity.id
_entity.type
_entity.pdbx_description
1 polymer ?
#
loop_
_entity_poly.entity_id
_entity_poly.type
_entity_poly.pdbx_seq_one_letter_code
_entity_poly.pdbx_strand_id
1 'polypeptide(L)'
;MIETIKGGRINKIYQISKYELLFQVRANKKNYQLLISSHPMYARVQLTSLSYPTPESPNPLTMLYRKLLEGGYIKDIEQIDLDRIFKITFSCHNELGDYIEYILYVEVMGKHSNIILVGQNDKIIDCIKHISPSMNSERFLQPGALYQLPPMIKKLDPFRSEFVEDNQLTKIYQGM
;
A
#
# COMPACT_ATOMS: atom_id res chain seq x y z
N MET A 1 -3.23 -12.14 -11.43
CA MET A 1 -4.12 -11.04 -11.66
C MET A 1 -3.47 -9.71 -11.39
N ILE A 2 -3.11 -9.42 -10.14
CA ILE A 2 -2.40 -8.18 -9.86
C ILE A 2 -1.08 -8.13 -10.62
N GLU A 3 -0.46 -9.26 -10.81
CA GLU A 3 0.81 -9.34 -11.52
C GLU A 3 0.69 -8.96 -12.99
N THR A 4 -0.53 -8.95 -13.51
CA THR A 4 -0.77 -8.54 -14.88
C THR A 4 -0.28 -7.11 -15.14
N ILE A 5 -0.32 -6.25 -14.12
CA ILE A 5 0.07 -4.85 -14.27
C ILE A 5 1.54 -4.61 -13.94
N LYS A 6 2.29 -5.65 -13.60
CA LYS A 6 3.73 -5.49 -13.36
C LYS A 6 4.38 -5.00 -14.67
N GLY A 7 5.19 -3.97 -14.56
CA GLY A 7 5.76 -3.32 -15.74
C GLY A 7 4.88 -2.24 -16.33
N GLY A 8 3.67 -2.06 -15.80
CA GLY A 8 2.75 -1.08 -16.32
C GLY A 8 3.11 0.33 -15.90
N ARG A 9 2.60 1.30 -16.66
CA ARG A 9 2.85 2.70 -16.41
C ARG A 9 1.70 3.32 -15.64
N ILE A 10 2.02 4.14 -14.66
CA ILE A 10 1.01 4.85 -13.87
C ILE A 10 0.54 6.07 -14.64
N ASN A 11 -0.72 6.08 -15.07
CA ASN A 11 -1.28 7.19 -15.83
C ASN A 11 -1.93 8.22 -14.94
N LYS A 12 -2.66 7.79 -13.92
CA LYS A 12 -3.42 8.70 -13.08
C LYS A 12 -3.63 8.09 -11.71
N ILE A 13 -3.70 8.95 -10.69
CA ILE A 13 -3.93 8.52 -9.31
C ILE A 13 -5.03 9.38 -8.72
N TYR A 14 -6.00 8.72 -8.07
CA TYR A 14 -7.10 9.39 -7.38
C TYR A 14 -7.23 8.85 -5.97
N GLN A 15 -7.61 9.72 -5.03
CA GLN A 15 -8.07 9.27 -3.73
C GLN A 15 -9.60 9.33 -3.78
N ILE A 16 -10.24 8.17 -3.84
CA ILE A 16 -11.69 8.10 -4.06
C ILE A 16 -12.47 8.10 -2.77
N SER A 17 -11.80 7.89 -1.63
CA SER A 17 -12.44 7.99 -0.32
C SER A 17 -11.36 8.23 0.71
N LYS A 18 -11.78 8.37 1.97
CA LYS A 18 -10.86 8.63 3.07
C LYS A 18 -9.76 7.57 3.18
N TYR A 19 -10.07 6.34 2.79
CA TYR A 19 -9.15 5.21 2.98
C TYR A 19 -8.68 4.58 1.68
N GLU A 20 -9.09 5.09 0.52
CA GLU A 20 -8.91 4.34 -0.72
C GLU A 20 -8.27 5.16 -1.82
N LEU A 21 -7.35 4.53 -2.53
CA LEU A 21 -6.68 5.09 -3.70
C LEU A 21 -7.01 4.26 -4.92
N LEU A 22 -7.11 4.94 -6.06
CA LEU A 22 -7.34 4.29 -7.34
C LEU A 22 -6.23 4.70 -8.29
N PHE A 23 -5.50 3.71 -8.80
CA PHE A 23 -4.41 3.93 -9.74
C PHE A 23 -4.87 3.47 -11.12
N GLN A 24 -4.76 4.34 -12.11
CA GLN A 24 -4.99 3.96 -13.50
C GLN A 24 -3.66 3.56 -14.10
N VAL A 25 -3.56 2.32 -14.55
CA VAL A 25 -2.32 1.70 -15.02
C VAL A 25 -2.48 1.23 -16.44
N ARG A 26 -1.49 1.53 -17.27
CA ARG A 26 -1.45 1.02 -18.63
C ARG A 26 -0.43 -0.12 -18.72
N ALA A 27 -0.90 -1.31 -19.02
CA ALA A 27 -0.04 -2.49 -19.12
C ALA A 27 -0.58 -3.40 -20.22
N ASN A 28 0.34 -4.05 -20.93
CA ASN A 28 -0.04 -5.01 -21.99
C ASN A 28 -1.02 -4.40 -22.98
N LYS A 29 -0.84 -3.12 -23.30
CA LYS A 29 -1.69 -2.37 -24.24
C LYS A 29 -3.13 -2.24 -23.76
N LYS A 30 -3.38 -2.40 -22.48
CA LYS A 30 -4.70 -2.27 -21.88
C LYS A 30 -4.65 -1.33 -20.70
N ASN A 31 -5.81 -0.74 -20.38
CA ASN A 31 -5.96 0.12 -19.23
C ASN A 31 -6.56 -0.68 -18.08
N TYR A 32 -5.92 -0.60 -16.93
CA TYR A 32 -6.37 -1.28 -15.72
C TYR A 32 -6.59 -0.27 -14.62
N GLN A 33 -7.46 -0.59 -13.69
CA GLN A 33 -7.65 0.18 -12.48
C GLN A 33 -7.23 -0.68 -11.30
N LEU A 34 -6.27 -0.17 -10.52
CA LEU A 34 -5.81 -0.83 -9.31
C LEU A 34 -6.43 -0.12 -8.12
N LEU A 35 -7.27 -0.83 -7.39
CA LEU A 35 -7.89 -0.29 -6.18
C LEU A 35 -7.09 -0.72 -4.98
N ILE A 36 -6.68 0.27 -4.18
CA ILE A 36 -5.93 0.04 -2.95
C ILE A 36 -6.76 0.61 -1.82
N SER A 37 -7.21 -0.24 -0.91
CA SER A 37 -8.11 0.15 0.17
C SER A 37 -7.50 -0.18 1.52
N SER A 38 -7.54 0.80 2.42
CA SER A 38 -7.18 0.61 3.82
C SER A 38 -8.42 0.69 4.71
N HIS A 39 -9.59 0.45 4.13
CA HIS A 39 -10.84 0.50 4.88
C HIS A 39 -10.82 -0.54 6.00
N PRO A 40 -11.25 -0.17 7.21
CA PRO A 40 -11.18 -1.10 8.36
C PRO A 40 -11.84 -2.46 8.12
N MET A 41 -12.87 -2.52 7.29
CA MET A 41 -13.61 -3.76 7.05
C MET A 41 -13.32 -4.37 5.68
N TYR A 42 -12.82 -3.56 4.72
CA TYR A 42 -12.68 -4.03 3.34
C TYR A 42 -11.30 -3.74 2.76
N ALA A 43 -10.27 -3.72 3.61
CA ALA A 43 -8.92 -3.47 3.14
C ALA A 43 -8.51 -4.52 2.11
N ARG A 44 -7.96 -4.05 0.98
CA ARG A 44 -7.57 -4.95 -0.09
C ARG A 44 -6.77 -4.23 -1.17
N VAL A 45 -6.12 -5.03 -2.00
CA VAL A 45 -5.47 -4.56 -3.23
C VAL A 45 -6.02 -5.44 -4.34
N GLN A 46 -6.66 -4.83 -5.34
CA GLN A 46 -7.25 -5.62 -6.42
C GLN A 46 -7.40 -4.79 -7.68
N LEU A 47 -7.47 -5.48 -8.81
CA LEU A 47 -7.86 -4.84 -10.06
C LEU A 47 -9.38 -4.78 -10.10
N THR A 48 -9.91 -3.69 -10.62
CA THR A 48 -11.36 -3.49 -10.67
C THR A 48 -11.77 -2.93 -12.01
N SER A 49 -12.95 -3.32 -12.47
CA SER A 49 -13.56 -2.73 -13.64
C SER A 49 -14.71 -1.81 -13.29
N LEU A 50 -14.96 -1.64 -11.99
CA LEU A 50 -16.03 -0.77 -11.53
C LEU A 50 -15.67 0.69 -11.74
N SER A 51 -16.70 1.50 -11.94
CA SER A 51 -16.53 2.93 -12.08
C SER A 51 -16.67 3.59 -10.71
N TYR A 52 -15.71 4.43 -10.36
CA TYR A 52 -15.73 5.13 -9.08
C TYR A 52 -15.80 6.63 -9.30
N PRO A 53 -16.58 7.36 -8.51
CA PRO A 53 -16.56 8.81 -8.60
C PRO A 53 -15.20 9.34 -8.18
N THR A 54 -14.65 10.26 -8.97
CA THR A 54 -13.35 10.85 -8.66
C THR A 54 -13.55 12.30 -8.25
N PRO A 55 -12.80 12.78 -7.25
CA PRO A 55 -12.91 14.17 -6.82
C PRO A 55 -12.51 15.13 -7.94
N GLU A 56 -13.16 16.26 -8.01
CA GLU A 56 -12.79 17.28 -8.98
C GLU A 56 -11.43 17.88 -8.65
N SER A 57 -11.18 18.06 -7.36
CA SER A 57 -9.93 18.66 -6.91
C SER A 57 -9.15 17.65 -6.08
N PRO A 58 -7.88 17.38 -6.43
CA PRO A 58 -7.07 16.47 -5.63
C PRO A 58 -6.70 17.11 -4.31
N ASN A 59 -6.68 16.29 -3.24
CA ASN A 59 -6.20 16.77 -1.94
C ASN A 59 -4.66 16.70 -1.92
N PRO A 60 -4.02 17.23 -0.86
CA PRO A 60 -2.55 17.25 -0.80
C PRO A 60 -1.89 15.89 -0.95
N LEU A 61 -2.49 14.85 -0.37
CA LEU A 61 -1.93 13.51 -0.49
C LEU A 61 -1.97 13.03 -1.93
N THR A 62 -3.10 13.24 -2.61
CA THR A 62 -3.21 12.86 -4.01
C THR A 62 -2.21 13.62 -4.87
N MET A 63 -2.04 14.91 -4.62
CA MET A 63 -1.10 15.71 -5.37
C MET A 63 0.33 15.20 -5.17
N LEU A 64 0.67 14.81 -3.96
CA LEU A 64 1.98 14.27 -3.68
C LEU A 64 2.21 12.96 -4.42
N TYR A 65 1.22 12.05 -4.39
CA TYR A 65 1.33 10.79 -5.11
C TYR A 65 1.46 11.00 -6.60
N ARG A 66 0.70 11.95 -7.16
CA ARG A 66 0.79 12.24 -8.59
C ARG A 66 2.16 12.78 -8.95
N LYS A 67 2.67 13.70 -8.13
CA LYS A 67 3.97 14.29 -8.39
C LYS A 67 5.08 13.26 -8.42
N LEU A 68 5.02 12.28 -7.54
CA LEU A 68 6.10 11.30 -7.40
C LEU A 68 5.93 10.09 -8.28
N LEU A 69 4.70 9.62 -8.49
CA LEU A 69 4.47 8.31 -9.10
C LEU A 69 3.88 8.36 -10.51
N GLU A 70 3.14 9.41 -10.88
CA GLU A 70 2.57 9.45 -12.24
C GLU A 70 3.69 9.48 -13.27
N GLY A 71 3.53 8.66 -14.30
CA GLY A 71 4.56 8.51 -15.31
C GLY A 71 5.58 7.46 -14.99
N GLY A 72 5.58 6.95 -13.75
CA GLY A 72 6.48 5.87 -13.37
C GLY A 72 5.91 4.52 -13.74
N TYR A 73 6.68 3.48 -13.44
CA TYR A 73 6.32 2.11 -13.77
C TYR A 73 6.28 1.25 -12.52
N ILE A 74 5.41 0.25 -12.54
CA ILE A 74 5.36 -0.74 -11.46
C ILE A 74 6.48 -1.73 -11.71
N LYS A 75 7.51 -1.69 -10.86
CA LYS A 75 8.66 -2.56 -11.01
C LYS A 75 8.39 -3.95 -10.46
N ASP A 76 7.71 -4.02 -9.32
CA ASP A 76 7.45 -5.30 -8.67
C ASP A 76 6.27 -5.18 -7.73
N ILE A 77 5.63 -6.32 -7.48
CA ILE A 77 4.53 -6.43 -6.51
C ILE A 77 4.77 -7.71 -5.72
N GLU A 78 4.91 -7.57 -4.40
CA GLU A 78 5.15 -8.70 -3.52
C GLU A 78 4.11 -8.75 -2.42
N GLN A 79 3.74 -9.94 -2.02
CA GLN A 79 2.91 -10.16 -0.84
C GLN A 79 3.81 -10.73 0.24
N ILE A 80 3.84 -10.09 1.39
CA ILE A 80 4.67 -10.53 2.50
C ILE A 80 3.80 -10.80 3.71
N ASP A 81 4.30 -11.66 4.58
CA ASP A 81 3.68 -12.06 5.84
C ASP A 81 2.23 -12.51 5.67
N LEU A 82 2.04 -13.70 5.15
CA LEU A 82 0.73 -14.33 5.04
C LEU A 82 -0.26 -13.46 4.28
N ASP A 83 0.24 -12.76 3.26
CA ASP A 83 -0.59 -11.91 2.38
C ASP A 83 -1.25 -10.74 3.09
N ARG A 84 -0.71 -10.33 4.23
CA ARG A 84 -1.23 -9.18 4.95
C ARG A 84 -0.63 -7.87 4.49
N ILE A 85 0.53 -7.92 3.83
CA ILE A 85 1.20 -6.71 3.38
C ILE A 85 1.54 -6.86 1.91
N PHE A 86 1.11 -5.88 1.12
CA PHE A 86 1.52 -5.78 -0.28
C PHE A 86 2.62 -4.75 -0.36
N LYS A 87 3.71 -5.13 -1.02
CA LYS A 87 4.83 -4.23 -1.25
C LYS A 87 4.92 -3.96 -2.74
N ILE A 88 4.60 -2.75 -3.14
CA ILE A 88 4.61 -2.36 -4.54
C ILE A 88 5.78 -1.41 -4.77
N THR A 89 6.70 -1.81 -5.63
CA THR A 89 7.88 -1.00 -5.96
C THR A 89 7.65 -0.28 -7.26
N PHE A 90 7.85 1.04 -7.26
CA PHE A 90 7.71 1.87 -8.44
C PHE A 90 9.07 2.37 -8.87
N SER A 91 9.32 2.34 -10.18
CA SER A 91 10.53 2.94 -10.76
C SER A 91 10.13 4.23 -11.44
N CYS A 92 10.76 5.32 -11.03
CA CYS A 92 10.40 6.66 -11.48
C CYS A 92 11.64 7.44 -11.85
N HIS A 93 11.41 8.58 -12.49
CA HIS A 93 12.49 9.52 -12.78
C HIS A 93 12.06 10.89 -12.24
N ASN A 94 12.98 11.60 -11.58
CA ASN A 94 12.68 12.93 -11.08
C ASN A 94 12.82 13.95 -12.21
N GLU A 95 12.66 15.22 -11.87
CA GLU A 95 12.72 16.30 -12.86
C GLU A 95 14.08 16.38 -13.53
N LEU A 96 15.12 15.93 -12.85
CA LEU A 96 16.48 15.94 -13.39
C LEU A 96 16.81 14.69 -14.21
N GLY A 97 15.86 13.75 -14.30
CA GLY A 97 16.07 12.52 -15.03
C GLY A 97 16.74 11.43 -14.21
N ASP A 98 16.96 11.65 -12.92
CA ASP A 98 17.55 10.63 -12.05
C ASP A 98 16.55 9.53 -11.74
N TYR A 99 17.05 8.30 -11.73
CA TYR A 99 16.23 7.14 -11.40
C TYR A 99 15.96 7.10 -9.90
N ILE A 100 14.71 6.95 -9.53
CA ILE A 100 14.29 6.90 -8.13
C ILE A 100 13.29 5.77 -7.97
N GLU A 101 13.43 5.00 -6.90
CA GLU A 101 12.45 3.99 -6.55
C GLU A 101 11.65 4.42 -5.34
N TYR A 102 10.33 4.21 -5.43
CA TYR A 102 9.43 4.40 -4.30
C TYR A 102 8.75 3.08 -4.00
N ILE A 103 8.44 2.86 -2.73
CA ILE A 103 7.78 1.63 -2.29
C ILE A 103 6.49 2.00 -1.60
N LEU A 104 5.40 1.34 -2.01
CA LEU A 104 4.11 1.51 -1.37
C LEU A 104 3.81 0.25 -0.58
N TYR A 105 3.70 0.40 0.72
CA TYR A 105 3.28 -0.70 1.60
C TYR A 105 1.80 -0.56 1.87
N VAL A 106 1.05 -1.61 1.55
CA VAL A 106 -0.37 -1.66 1.84
C VAL A 106 -0.56 -2.72 2.91
N GLU A 107 -0.85 -2.26 4.12
CA GLU A 107 -1.02 -3.16 5.27
C GLU A 107 -2.50 -3.45 5.44
N VAL A 108 -2.86 -4.72 5.26
CA VAL A 108 -4.24 -5.17 5.32
C VAL A 108 -4.45 -5.86 6.66
N MET A 109 -4.83 -5.09 7.66
CA MET A 109 -4.92 -5.57 9.04
C MET A 109 -6.14 -5.01 9.75
N GLY A 110 -7.32 -5.13 9.14
CA GLY A 110 -8.56 -4.66 9.74
C GLY A 110 -8.51 -3.17 10.04
N LYS A 111 -8.85 -2.80 11.26
CA LYS A 111 -8.87 -1.39 11.62
C LYS A 111 -7.50 -0.73 11.64
N HIS A 112 -6.44 -1.55 11.62
CA HIS A 112 -5.07 -1.04 11.59
C HIS A 112 -4.50 -1.02 10.18
N SER A 113 -5.34 -1.20 9.17
CA SER A 113 -4.89 -1.15 7.78
C SER A 113 -4.40 0.24 7.44
N ASN A 114 -3.40 0.31 6.57
CA ASN A 114 -2.81 1.58 6.19
C ASN A 114 -2.19 1.49 4.79
N ILE A 115 -1.97 2.64 4.20
CA ILE A 115 -1.26 2.75 2.93
C ILE A 115 -0.11 3.72 3.17
N ILE A 116 1.12 3.24 3.00
CA ILE A 116 2.32 3.98 3.39
C ILE A 116 3.27 4.08 2.21
N LEU A 117 3.58 5.30 1.81
CA LEU A 117 4.53 5.55 0.72
C LEU A 117 5.89 5.83 1.32
N VAL A 118 6.88 5.06 0.88
CA VAL A 118 8.23 5.09 1.42
C VAL A 118 9.22 5.44 0.32
N GLY A 119 10.16 6.30 0.63
CA GLY A 119 11.21 6.69 -0.29
C GLY A 119 12.53 6.00 0.03
N GLN A 120 13.62 6.68 -0.32
CA GLN A 120 14.95 6.13 -0.10
C GLN A 120 15.24 6.03 1.40
N ASN A 121 16.06 5.04 1.75
CA ASN A 121 16.47 4.82 3.14
C ASN A 121 15.29 4.50 4.06
N ASP A 122 14.22 3.93 3.49
CA ASP A 122 13.02 3.51 4.23
C ASP A 122 12.34 4.65 4.96
N LYS A 123 12.52 5.88 4.50
CA LYS A 123 11.84 7.01 5.10
C LYS A 123 10.43 7.15 4.55
N ILE A 124 9.47 7.28 5.45
CA ILE A 124 8.07 7.46 5.08
C ILE A 124 7.90 8.84 4.47
N ILE A 125 7.35 8.87 3.25
CA ILE A 125 7.03 10.14 2.59
C ILE A 125 5.68 10.63 3.08
N ASP A 126 4.69 9.72 3.10
CA ASP A 126 3.39 10.01 3.69
C ASP A 126 2.61 8.73 3.83
N CYS A 127 1.51 8.78 4.56
CA CYS A 127 0.63 7.64 4.74
C CYS A 127 -0.80 8.14 4.90
N ILE A 128 -1.76 7.25 4.61
CA ILE A 128 -3.16 7.65 4.67
C ILE A 128 -3.61 7.86 6.11
N LYS A 129 -3.09 7.05 7.03
CA LYS A 129 -3.39 7.19 8.46
C LYS A 129 -2.09 7.52 9.20
N HIS A 130 -2.04 8.67 9.82
CA HIS A 130 -0.87 9.07 10.58
C HIS A 130 -0.98 8.51 12.00
N ILE A 131 0.11 7.91 12.48
CA ILE A 131 0.18 7.37 13.84
C ILE A 131 1.34 8.04 14.54
N SER A 132 1.03 8.89 15.51
CA SER A 132 2.04 9.63 16.27
C SER A 132 2.55 8.80 17.44
N PRO A 133 3.68 9.18 18.03
CA PRO A 133 4.19 8.49 19.23
C PRO A 133 3.18 8.44 20.38
N SER A 134 2.30 9.43 20.47
CA SER A 134 1.29 9.44 21.53
C SER A 134 0.22 8.37 21.31
N MET A 135 0.04 7.90 20.08
CA MET A 135 -0.93 6.86 19.78
C MET A 135 -0.33 5.48 19.89
N ASN A 136 0.96 5.35 19.56
CA ASN A 136 1.63 4.06 19.58
C ASN A 136 3.11 4.30 19.84
N SER A 137 3.60 3.80 20.97
CA SER A 137 4.99 4.03 21.35
C SER A 137 5.96 3.12 20.59
N GLU A 138 5.46 2.06 19.97
CA GLU A 138 6.33 1.11 19.28
C GLU A 138 6.47 1.43 17.79
N ARG A 139 5.55 2.18 17.23
CA ARG A 139 5.54 2.35 15.79
C ARG A 139 4.91 3.69 15.42
N PHE A 140 5.69 4.51 14.72
CA PHE A 140 5.21 5.81 14.25
C PHE A 140 5.01 5.74 12.75
N LEU A 141 3.87 6.19 12.25
CA LEU A 141 3.58 6.23 10.83
C LEU A 141 3.23 7.65 10.45
N GLN A 142 4.26 8.41 10.08
CA GLN A 142 4.11 9.81 9.70
C GLN A 142 5.28 10.21 8.83
N PRO A 143 5.16 11.32 8.08
CA PRO A 143 6.25 11.75 7.20
C PRO A 143 7.56 11.95 7.96
N GLY A 144 8.64 11.42 7.40
CA GLY A 144 9.96 11.55 7.99
C GLY A 144 10.37 10.42 8.91
N ALA A 145 9.42 9.60 9.38
CA ALA A 145 9.75 8.45 10.21
C ALA A 145 10.29 7.31 9.36
N LEU A 146 10.99 6.39 10.00
CA LEU A 146 11.47 5.20 9.29
C LEU A 146 10.37 4.14 9.28
N TYR A 147 10.17 3.52 8.14
CA TYR A 147 9.17 2.45 8.04
C TYR A 147 9.69 1.19 8.69
N GLN A 148 8.85 0.57 9.49
CA GLN A 148 9.13 -0.71 10.12
C GLN A 148 7.92 -1.60 9.95
N LEU A 149 8.17 -2.89 9.77
CA LEU A 149 7.08 -3.85 9.68
C LEU A 149 6.29 -3.87 10.99
N PRO A 150 4.99 -4.17 10.92
CA PRO A 150 4.18 -4.22 12.15
C PRO A 150 4.73 -5.22 13.14
N PRO A 151 4.71 -4.90 14.44
CA PRO A 151 5.22 -5.82 15.47
C PRO A 151 4.50 -7.18 15.47
N MET A 152 3.23 -7.18 15.08
CA MET A 152 2.45 -8.41 15.05
C MET A 152 3.07 -9.48 14.17
N ILE A 153 3.72 -9.07 13.09
CA ILE A 153 4.37 -10.01 12.18
C ILE A 153 5.45 -10.79 12.92
N LYS A 154 6.25 -10.10 13.73
CA LYS A 154 7.33 -10.74 14.47
C LYS A 154 6.81 -11.74 15.47
N LYS A 155 5.65 -11.47 16.05
CA LYS A 155 5.07 -12.36 17.04
C LYS A 155 4.48 -13.61 16.40
N LEU A 156 3.99 -13.50 15.18
CA LEU A 156 3.35 -14.63 14.52
C LEU A 156 4.34 -15.63 13.95
N ASP A 157 5.53 -15.17 13.59
CA ASP A 157 6.51 -16.04 12.97
C ASP A 157 6.80 -17.31 13.78
N PRO A 158 7.03 -17.25 15.08
CA PRO A 158 7.32 -18.44 15.83
C PRO A 158 6.16 -19.41 15.93
N PHE A 159 4.96 -18.97 15.64
CA PHE A 159 3.77 -19.80 15.78
C PHE A 159 3.38 -20.53 14.54
N ARG A 160 4.11 -20.38 13.49
CA ARG A 160 3.73 -21.04 12.26
C ARG A 160 3.68 -22.54 12.38
N SER A 161 4.40 -23.07 13.30
CA SER A 161 4.35 -24.51 13.53
C SER A 161 3.08 -24.91 14.23
N GLU A 162 2.32 -24.02 14.71
CA GLU A 162 1.14 -24.29 15.45
C GLU A 162 -0.11 -23.84 14.88
N PHE A 163 -0.50 -23.25 14.61
CA PHE A 163 -1.86 -22.56 14.39
C PHE A 163 -2.58 -22.68 13.41
N VAL A 164 -2.11 -22.82 13.71
CA VAL A 164 -2.77 -22.98 13.55
C VAL A 164 -3.55 -23.06 13.31
N GLU A 165 -3.59 -22.94 13.18
CA GLU A 165 -4.40 -22.98 13.55
C GLU A 165 -4.98 -22.61 13.43
N ASP A 166 -4.78 -22.68 13.01
CA ASP A 166 -5.61 -22.31 13.52
C ASP A 166 -5.92 -22.04 13.34
N ASN A 167 -5.66 -22.16 12.61
CA ASN A 167 -6.30 -21.82 13.07
C ASN A 167 -6.54 -21.56 13.23
N GLN A 168 -6.50 -21.73 12.94
CA GLN A 168 -6.88 -21.44 13.57
C GLN A 168 -7.12 -20.87 13.61
N LEU A 169 -6.94 -21.01 12.94
CA LEU A 169 -7.32 -20.53 13.46
C LEU A 169 -7.71 -20.12 13.35
N THR A 170 -7.42 -20.25 12.83
CA THR A 170 -7.82 -19.81 13.30
C THR A 170 -8.17 -19.48 13.68
N LYS A 171 -8.23 -19.53 13.58
CA LYS A 171 -8.47 -19.16 14.26
C LYS A 171 -8.54 -18.50 14.75
N ILE A 172 -8.33 -18.52 14.63
CA ILE A 172 -8.28 -18.02 15.31
C ILE A 172 -8.37 -17.34 15.39
N TYR A 173 -8.11 -17.22 14.81
CA TYR A 173 -8.15 -16.56 15.22
C TYR A 173 -8.68 -16.12 15.16
N GLN A 174 -8.48 -16.17 14.70
CA GLN A 174 -8.86 -15.76 14.98
C GLN A 174 -9.06 -15.23 15.31
N GLY A 175 -8.74 -15.30 14.95
CA GLY A 175 -8.82 -14.84 15.35
C GLY A 175 -8.78 -14.37 15.56
N MET A 176 -9.06 -14.19 15.43
CA MET A 176 -8.76 -13.88 15.80
C MET A 176 -8.96 -13.66 15.96
#